data_cf4a56e3d798c8b4e0a8eeb5c1ebf198
#
_entry.id   cf4a56e3d798c8b4e0a8eeb5c1ebf198
#
_cell.length_a   1.000
_cell.length_b   1.000
_cell.length_c   1.000
_cell.angle_alpha   90.00
_cell.angle_beta   90.00
_cell.angle_gamma   90.00
#
_symmetry.space_group_name_H-M   'P 1'
#
loop_
_entity.id
_entity.type
_entity.pdbx_description
1 polymer ?
#
loop_
_entity_poly.entity_id
_entity_poly.type
_entity_poly.pdbx_seq_one_letter_code
_entity_poly.pdbx_strand_id
1 'polypeptide(L)'
;MGFLSITLALQWYKINRRILSNSMKKDKNILVVMPVKDEHKKTLEQHSQGNKFIYSSYDNVTQEMVQEANVIIGNVDPFYLQEAKNLEWLQLNSAGADPYVKKGVLPEDVILTNATGAYGPSVAEHMLAVLFSLQKKLHLYRDNQNQCEWQDEGGIMSLCGGTLLIVGLGDIGLYFARLMKNFDYHIIGIKRRPGQVPQDIDELHTMDDLDKLLPKADVVLSVLPDSKATRNIFNKDRFEKMKNTSILLNAGRGSAVNTEDLCEALIKGQIYGAGLDVTDPEPLQTQHKLWNVENVIITPHVAGDFHHPATLYRIVDIIAGNLQRYLEGEQLMNIVDTTTGCKL
;
A
#
# COMPACT_ATOMS: atom_id res chain seq x y z
N MET A 1 -11.75 20.26 -17.53
CA MET A 1 -11.48 18.85 -17.87
C MET A 1 -10.46 18.64 -19.01
N GLY A 2 -10.21 19.57 -19.93
CA GLY A 2 -9.29 19.37 -21.07
C GLY A 2 -7.78 19.34 -20.78
N PHE A 3 -7.27 20.14 -19.87
CA PHE A 3 -5.82 20.29 -19.64
C PHE A 3 -5.16 19.09 -18.94
N LEU A 4 -5.82 18.46 -17.98
CA LEU A 4 -5.30 17.25 -17.29
C LEU A 4 -5.22 16.02 -18.22
N SER A 5 -6.12 15.91 -19.19
CA SER A 5 -6.13 14.85 -20.21
C SER A 5 -4.95 14.96 -21.18
N ILE A 6 -4.60 16.18 -21.60
CA ILE A 6 -3.51 16.43 -22.56
C ILE A 6 -2.14 16.17 -21.89
N THR A 7 -1.95 16.58 -20.63
CA THR A 7 -0.70 16.37 -19.90
C THR A 7 -0.43 14.88 -19.65
N LEU A 8 -1.46 14.12 -19.26
CA LEU A 8 -1.37 12.67 -19.10
C LEU A 8 -1.06 11.98 -20.45
N ALA A 9 -1.72 12.35 -21.53
CA ALA A 9 -1.49 11.80 -22.86
C ALA A 9 -0.05 12.06 -23.35
N LEU A 10 0.48 13.26 -23.12
CA LEU A 10 1.86 13.62 -23.45
C LEU A 10 2.89 12.83 -22.60
N GLN A 11 2.59 12.63 -21.33
CA GLN A 11 3.43 11.85 -20.45
C GLN A 11 3.46 10.37 -20.88
N TRP A 12 2.29 9.79 -21.21
CA TRP A 12 2.16 8.45 -21.79
C TRP A 12 2.93 8.29 -23.09
N TYR A 13 2.83 9.26 -24.01
CA TYR A 13 3.56 9.24 -25.29
C TYR A 13 5.08 9.23 -25.06
N LYS A 14 5.59 10.08 -24.16
CA LYS A 14 7.01 10.14 -23.83
C LYS A 14 7.51 8.81 -23.24
N ILE A 15 6.77 8.21 -22.30
CA ILE A 15 7.14 6.93 -21.68
C ILE A 15 7.17 5.81 -22.73
N ASN A 16 6.14 5.67 -23.55
CA ASN A 16 6.09 4.63 -24.58
C ASN A 16 7.22 4.77 -25.60
N ARG A 17 7.57 5.99 -26.01
CA ARG A 17 8.70 6.24 -26.91
C ARG A 17 10.03 5.84 -26.27
N ARG A 18 10.19 6.02 -24.97
CA ARG A 18 11.37 5.57 -24.20
C ARG A 18 11.46 4.06 -24.13
N ILE A 19 10.37 3.39 -23.79
CA ILE A 19 10.32 1.92 -23.74
C ILE A 19 10.78 1.36 -25.08
N LEU A 20 10.20 1.83 -26.19
CA LEU A 20 10.60 1.43 -27.53
C LEU A 20 12.08 1.69 -27.85
N SER A 21 12.60 2.87 -27.48
CA SER A 21 14.02 3.19 -27.69
C SER A 21 14.95 2.29 -26.88
N ASN A 22 14.56 1.97 -25.66
CA ASN A 22 15.37 1.16 -24.74
C ASN A 22 15.33 -0.33 -25.08
N SER A 23 14.19 -0.87 -25.52
CA SER A 23 14.04 -2.27 -25.91
C SER A 23 14.92 -2.67 -27.11
N MET A 24 15.29 -1.71 -27.96
CA MET A 24 16.18 -1.95 -29.12
C MET A 24 17.65 -2.18 -28.72
N LYS A 25 18.04 -1.84 -27.49
CA LYS A 25 19.39 -2.07 -26.99
C LYS A 25 19.49 -3.50 -26.44
N LYS A 26 20.47 -4.26 -26.89
CA LYS A 26 20.78 -5.62 -26.40
C LYS A 26 21.76 -5.56 -25.21
N ASP A 27 21.88 -6.66 -24.49
CA ASP A 27 22.87 -6.87 -23.41
C ASP A 27 22.67 -5.91 -22.22
N LYS A 28 21.49 -5.96 -21.61
CA LYS A 28 21.19 -5.18 -20.39
C LYS A 28 21.81 -5.81 -19.14
N ASN A 29 22.34 -4.96 -18.28
CA ASN A 29 22.64 -5.32 -16.90
C ASN A 29 21.38 -5.14 -16.04
N ILE A 30 20.86 -6.24 -15.51
CA ILE A 30 19.66 -6.29 -14.66
C ILE A 30 20.12 -6.62 -13.24
N LEU A 31 20.01 -5.63 -12.34
CA LEU A 31 20.32 -5.78 -10.92
C LEU A 31 19.04 -6.15 -10.15
N VAL A 32 19.04 -7.28 -9.46
CA VAL A 32 17.91 -7.75 -8.65
C VAL A 32 18.27 -7.65 -7.18
N VAL A 33 17.55 -6.77 -6.45
CA VAL A 33 17.78 -6.47 -5.02
C VAL A 33 16.50 -6.82 -4.25
N MET A 34 16.22 -8.10 -4.11
CA MET A 34 15.09 -8.63 -3.36
C MET A 34 15.36 -10.10 -2.98
N PRO A 35 14.70 -10.65 -1.94
CA PRO A 35 14.95 -12.02 -1.45
C PRO A 35 14.35 -13.07 -2.38
N VAL A 36 15.00 -13.32 -3.52
CA VAL A 36 14.56 -14.31 -4.52
C VAL A 36 15.20 -15.68 -4.26
N LYS A 37 14.39 -16.73 -4.41
CA LYS A 37 14.83 -18.13 -4.44
C LYS A 37 15.13 -18.54 -5.89
N ASP A 38 15.73 -19.72 -6.08
CA ASP A 38 16.09 -20.21 -7.41
C ASP A 38 14.91 -20.37 -8.37
N GLU A 39 13.73 -20.72 -7.87
CA GLU A 39 12.49 -20.76 -8.67
C GLU A 39 12.09 -19.37 -9.18
N HIS A 40 12.23 -18.32 -8.33
CA HIS A 40 11.95 -16.94 -8.71
C HIS A 40 12.96 -16.43 -9.76
N LYS A 41 14.25 -16.77 -9.61
CA LYS A 41 15.30 -16.43 -10.60
C LYS A 41 14.95 -17.03 -11.96
N LYS A 42 14.56 -18.33 -11.99
CA LYS A 42 14.13 -18.98 -13.23
C LYS A 42 12.97 -18.25 -13.91
N THR A 43 11.98 -17.80 -13.13
CA THR A 43 10.83 -17.03 -13.66
C THR A 43 11.29 -15.70 -14.25
N LEU A 44 12.18 -14.96 -13.59
CA LEU A 44 12.70 -13.69 -14.07
C LEU A 44 13.57 -13.85 -15.33
N GLU A 45 14.38 -14.91 -15.38
CA GLU A 45 15.33 -15.15 -16.48
C GLU A 45 14.67 -15.78 -17.72
N GLN A 46 13.49 -16.38 -17.58
CA GLN A 46 12.82 -17.15 -18.63
C GLN A 46 12.63 -16.39 -19.96
N HIS A 47 12.41 -15.07 -19.90
CA HIS A 47 12.11 -14.23 -21.06
C HIS A 47 13.25 -13.29 -21.43
N SER A 48 14.44 -13.43 -20.81
CA SER A 48 15.49 -12.42 -20.88
C SER A 48 16.78 -12.93 -21.53
N GLN A 49 16.66 -13.63 -22.66
CA GLN A 49 17.84 -14.15 -23.41
C GLN A 49 18.83 -13.03 -23.77
N GLY A 50 20.11 -13.23 -23.39
CA GLY A 50 21.20 -12.29 -23.69
C GLY A 50 21.42 -11.17 -22.66
N ASN A 51 20.59 -11.08 -21.63
CA ASN A 51 20.76 -10.09 -20.58
C ASN A 51 21.52 -10.68 -19.38
N LYS A 52 22.30 -9.82 -18.69
CA LYS A 52 23.10 -10.23 -17.54
C LYS A 52 22.35 -9.93 -16.26
N PHE A 53 22.04 -10.96 -15.46
CA PHE A 53 21.44 -10.80 -14.12
C PHE A 53 22.53 -10.76 -13.05
N ILE A 54 22.40 -9.82 -12.13
CA ILE A 54 23.22 -9.66 -10.93
C ILE A 54 22.26 -9.66 -9.75
N TYR A 55 22.43 -10.61 -8.83
CA TYR A 55 21.58 -10.73 -7.66
C TYR A 55 22.31 -10.22 -6.43
N SER A 56 21.64 -9.37 -5.64
CA SER A 56 22.16 -8.83 -4.39
C SER A 56 21.05 -8.76 -3.34
N SER A 57 21.39 -8.46 -2.11
CA SER A 57 20.45 -8.09 -1.04
C SER A 57 20.50 -6.59 -0.80
N TYR A 58 19.52 -6.06 -0.07
CA TYR A 58 19.50 -4.64 0.32
C TYR A 58 20.78 -4.22 1.05
N ASP A 59 21.29 -5.09 1.93
CA ASP A 59 22.49 -4.80 2.76
C ASP A 59 23.80 -4.92 1.98
N ASN A 60 23.82 -5.64 0.85
CA ASN A 60 25.03 -5.94 0.07
C ASN A 60 25.10 -5.21 -1.28
N VAL A 61 24.04 -4.48 -1.64
CA VAL A 61 24.06 -3.68 -2.87
C VAL A 61 25.05 -2.52 -2.71
N THR A 62 25.86 -2.28 -3.75
CA THR A 62 26.83 -1.18 -3.76
C THR A 62 26.45 -0.12 -4.77
N GLN A 63 27.03 1.07 -4.62
CA GLN A 63 26.84 2.16 -5.58
C GLN A 63 27.31 1.79 -6.99
N GLU A 64 28.40 1.05 -7.12
CA GLU A 64 28.93 0.58 -8.40
C GLU A 64 27.93 -0.35 -9.10
N MET A 65 27.33 -1.30 -8.38
CA MET A 65 26.30 -2.17 -8.94
C MET A 65 25.11 -1.37 -9.49
N VAL A 66 24.68 -0.32 -8.77
CA VAL A 66 23.58 0.56 -9.19
C VAL A 66 23.96 1.40 -10.42
N GLN A 67 25.20 1.92 -10.48
CA GLN A 67 25.69 2.72 -11.60
C GLN A 67 25.86 1.89 -12.90
N GLU A 68 26.19 0.62 -12.80
CA GLU A 68 26.33 -0.29 -13.95
C GLU A 68 24.98 -0.83 -14.47
N ALA A 69 23.93 -0.75 -13.68
CA ALA A 69 22.63 -1.32 -14.00
C ALA A 69 21.87 -0.47 -15.04
N ASN A 70 21.28 -1.14 -16.03
CA ASN A 70 20.26 -0.54 -16.92
C ASN A 70 18.84 -0.71 -16.34
N VAL A 71 18.62 -1.82 -15.66
CA VAL A 71 17.35 -2.15 -14.99
C VAL A 71 17.64 -2.53 -13.55
N ILE A 72 16.90 -1.97 -12.62
CA ILE A 72 16.93 -2.36 -11.21
C ILE A 72 15.58 -2.93 -10.83
N ILE A 73 15.59 -4.13 -10.27
CA ILE A 73 14.43 -4.85 -9.76
C ILE A 73 14.58 -4.97 -8.23
N GLY A 74 13.70 -4.33 -7.49
CA GLY A 74 13.74 -4.27 -6.05
C GLY A 74 13.96 -2.85 -5.51
N ASN A 75 13.84 -2.71 -4.21
CA ASN A 75 14.07 -1.44 -3.55
C ASN A 75 15.56 -1.29 -3.24
N VAL A 76 16.14 -0.15 -3.60
CA VAL A 76 17.51 0.25 -3.28
C VAL A 76 17.50 1.56 -2.52
N ASP A 77 18.57 1.88 -1.79
CA ASP A 77 18.66 3.18 -1.14
C ASP A 77 18.55 4.30 -2.21
N PRO A 78 17.60 5.25 -2.07
CA PRO A 78 17.43 6.38 -2.98
C PRO A 78 18.73 7.18 -3.22
N PHE A 79 19.64 7.18 -2.25
CA PHE A 79 20.94 7.86 -2.37
C PHE A 79 21.78 7.34 -3.55
N TYR A 80 21.76 6.03 -3.81
CA TYR A 80 22.53 5.44 -4.93
C TYR A 80 21.97 5.82 -6.29
N LEU A 81 20.69 6.17 -6.40
CA LEU A 81 20.00 6.45 -7.67
C LEU A 81 20.39 7.78 -8.30
N GLN A 82 20.88 8.74 -7.52
CA GLN A 82 21.26 10.06 -8.02
C GLN A 82 22.39 10.00 -9.07
N GLU A 83 23.28 9.02 -8.98
CA GLU A 83 24.40 8.80 -9.88
C GLU A 83 24.18 7.65 -10.89
N ALA A 84 22.97 7.10 -10.95
CA ALA A 84 22.62 5.96 -11.82
C ALA A 84 22.36 6.40 -13.27
N LYS A 85 23.39 6.89 -13.96
CA LYS A 85 23.30 7.47 -15.33
C LYS A 85 22.90 6.44 -16.40
N ASN A 86 23.16 5.15 -16.17
CA ASN A 86 22.82 4.08 -17.09
C ASN A 86 21.40 3.53 -16.86
N LEU A 87 20.75 3.93 -15.76
CA LEU A 87 19.45 3.39 -15.37
C LEU A 87 18.36 3.85 -16.34
N GLU A 88 17.63 2.90 -16.88
CA GLU A 88 16.51 3.11 -17.81
C GLU A 88 15.17 2.81 -17.15
N TRP A 89 15.14 1.83 -16.22
CA TRP A 89 13.93 1.38 -15.56
C TRP A 89 14.22 0.89 -14.13
N LEU A 90 13.45 1.41 -13.17
CA LEU A 90 13.39 0.95 -11.78
C LEU A 90 12.03 0.30 -11.52
N GLN A 91 12.03 -0.99 -11.22
CA GLN A 91 10.87 -1.75 -10.78
C GLN A 91 10.95 -1.97 -9.26
N LEU A 92 10.08 -1.32 -8.51
CA LEU A 92 10.00 -1.55 -7.06
C LEU A 92 9.34 -2.89 -6.75
N ASN A 93 9.81 -3.53 -5.68
CA ASN A 93 9.12 -4.65 -5.08
C ASN A 93 8.03 -4.22 -4.06
N SER A 94 7.97 -2.95 -3.68
CA SER A 94 6.90 -2.36 -2.87
C SER A 94 5.75 -1.81 -3.71
N ALA A 95 4.58 -1.64 -3.09
CA ALA A 95 3.47 -0.89 -3.68
C ALA A 95 3.62 0.62 -3.48
N GLY A 96 4.23 1.06 -2.38
CA GLY A 96 4.58 2.45 -2.13
C GLY A 96 5.83 2.88 -2.89
N ALA A 97 5.85 4.12 -3.37
CA ALA A 97 6.96 4.70 -4.13
C ALA A 97 7.47 6.02 -3.50
N ASP A 98 7.01 6.38 -2.33
CA ASP A 98 7.21 7.69 -1.70
C ASP A 98 8.70 8.14 -1.62
N PRO A 99 9.67 7.27 -1.28
CA PRO A 99 11.08 7.67 -1.25
C PRO A 99 11.65 8.01 -2.63
N TYR A 100 11.13 7.39 -3.69
CA TYR A 100 11.67 7.43 -5.05
C TYR A 100 11.12 8.57 -5.92
N VAL A 101 9.97 9.14 -5.54
CA VAL A 101 9.34 10.26 -6.28
C VAL A 101 9.77 11.63 -5.79
N LYS A 102 10.65 11.70 -4.80
CA LYS A 102 11.23 12.97 -4.34
C LYS A 102 12.09 13.57 -5.43
N LYS A 103 12.00 14.89 -5.59
CA LYS A 103 12.77 15.62 -6.62
C LYS A 103 14.27 15.34 -6.50
N GLY A 104 14.90 14.96 -7.60
CA GLY A 104 16.33 14.71 -7.68
C GLY A 104 16.80 13.32 -7.24
N VAL A 105 15.89 12.42 -6.87
CA VAL A 105 16.22 11.02 -6.54
C VAL A 105 16.43 10.20 -7.80
N LEU A 106 15.51 10.25 -8.74
CA LEU A 106 15.62 9.55 -10.01
C LEU A 106 16.08 10.49 -11.13
N PRO A 107 16.94 10.06 -12.03
CA PRO A 107 17.16 10.78 -13.29
C PRO A 107 15.85 10.95 -14.06
N GLU A 108 15.70 12.09 -14.77
CA GLU A 108 14.42 12.47 -15.43
C GLU A 108 13.89 11.44 -16.43
N ASP A 109 14.79 10.62 -16.97
CA ASP A 109 14.48 9.65 -18.03
C ASP A 109 14.20 8.24 -17.52
N VAL A 110 14.29 7.98 -16.21
CA VAL A 110 14.04 6.66 -15.63
C VAL A 110 12.55 6.38 -15.56
N ILE A 111 12.13 5.21 -16.03
CA ILE A 111 10.77 4.72 -15.86
C ILE A 111 10.67 4.10 -14.46
N LEU A 112 9.68 4.51 -13.68
CA LEU A 112 9.40 3.95 -12.35
C LEU A 112 8.13 3.12 -12.40
N THR A 113 8.21 1.88 -11.94
CA THR A 113 7.05 0.99 -11.74
C THR A 113 7.08 0.40 -10.34
N ASN A 114 5.93 -0.04 -9.84
CA ASN A 114 5.80 -0.64 -8.51
C ASN A 114 5.04 -1.97 -8.55
N ALA A 115 4.96 -2.66 -7.40
CA ALA A 115 4.30 -3.95 -7.27
C ALA A 115 2.84 -3.85 -6.79
N THR A 116 2.12 -2.78 -7.18
CA THR A 116 0.67 -2.67 -6.93
C THR A 116 -0.07 -3.87 -7.49
N GLY A 117 -0.90 -4.54 -6.69
CA GLY A 117 -1.60 -5.78 -7.03
C GLY A 117 -1.00 -7.03 -6.38
N ALA A 118 0.18 -6.92 -5.74
CA ALA A 118 0.81 -8.05 -5.05
C ALA A 118 0.34 -8.20 -3.59
N TYR A 119 -0.01 -7.11 -2.94
CA TYR A 119 -0.18 -7.02 -1.49
C TYR A 119 -1.62 -7.17 -1.00
N GLY A 120 -2.61 -7.12 -1.89
CA GLY A 120 -4.03 -7.15 -1.54
C GLY A 120 -4.40 -8.24 -0.53
N PRO A 121 -4.07 -9.53 -0.79
CA PRO A 121 -4.39 -10.61 0.14
C PRO A 121 -3.74 -10.45 1.51
N SER A 122 -2.42 -10.24 1.55
CA SER A 122 -1.67 -10.19 2.81
C SER A 122 -2.20 -9.08 3.73
N VAL A 123 -2.32 -7.86 3.19
CA VAL A 123 -2.80 -6.71 3.96
C VAL A 123 -4.26 -6.86 4.36
N ALA A 124 -5.12 -7.35 3.45
CA ALA A 124 -6.53 -7.53 3.75
C ALA A 124 -6.77 -8.61 4.84
N GLU A 125 -6.07 -9.73 4.77
CA GLU A 125 -6.15 -10.79 5.77
C GLU A 125 -5.65 -10.32 7.15
N HIS A 126 -4.55 -9.56 7.17
CA HIS A 126 -4.01 -8.97 8.39
C HIS A 126 -5.02 -8.01 9.03
N MET A 127 -5.59 -7.07 8.25
CA MET A 127 -6.57 -6.11 8.77
C MET A 127 -7.89 -6.76 9.17
N LEU A 128 -8.26 -7.88 8.53
CA LEU A 128 -9.41 -8.69 8.97
C LEU A 128 -9.16 -9.32 10.35
N ALA A 129 -7.97 -9.87 10.56
CA ALA A 129 -7.59 -10.43 11.85
C ALA A 129 -7.58 -9.35 12.96
N VAL A 130 -7.04 -8.16 12.66
CA VAL A 130 -7.06 -7.00 13.57
C VAL A 130 -8.48 -6.56 13.87
N LEU A 131 -9.37 -6.43 12.87
CA LEU A 131 -10.77 -6.10 13.05
C LEU A 131 -11.48 -7.09 13.99
N PHE A 132 -11.31 -8.38 13.71
CA PHE A 132 -11.96 -9.42 14.53
C PHE A 132 -11.39 -9.49 15.93
N SER A 133 -10.10 -9.22 16.10
CA SER A 133 -9.49 -9.13 17.44
C SER A 133 -10.11 -7.98 18.25
N LEU A 134 -10.34 -6.84 17.65
CA LEU A 134 -11.03 -5.70 18.30
C LEU A 134 -12.48 -6.03 18.61
N GLN A 135 -13.25 -6.55 17.64
CA GLN A 135 -14.67 -6.87 17.80
C GLN A 135 -14.92 -7.96 18.87
N LYS A 136 -13.99 -8.91 19.02
CA LYS A 136 -14.07 -10.04 19.97
C LYS A 136 -13.21 -9.83 21.22
N LYS A 137 -12.57 -8.65 21.36
CA LYS A 137 -11.72 -8.31 22.49
C LYS A 137 -10.56 -9.30 22.75
N LEU A 138 -10.07 -9.95 21.67
CA LEU A 138 -9.02 -10.97 21.80
C LEU A 138 -7.73 -10.39 22.34
N HIS A 139 -7.41 -9.12 22.04
CA HIS A 139 -6.26 -8.39 22.58
C HIS A 139 -6.35 -8.25 24.09
N LEU A 140 -7.52 -7.92 24.66
CA LEU A 140 -7.72 -7.81 26.11
C LEU A 140 -7.60 -9.19 26.80
N TYR A 141 -8.22 -10.23 26.22
CA TYR A 141 -8.06 -11.59 26.74
C TYR A 141 -6.59 -12.07 26.68
N ARG A 142 -5.81 -11.62 25.67
CA ARG A 142 -4.38 -11.90 25.61
C ARG A 142 -3.61 -11.20 26.73
N ASP A 143 -3.98 -9.98 27.07
CA ASP A 143 -3.38 -9.22 28.17
C ASP A 143 -3.71 -9.85 29.52
N ASN A 144 -4.97 -10.24 29.75
CA ASN A 144 -5.39 -10.99 30.94
C ASN A 144 -4.63 -12.32 31.08
N GLN A 145 -4.46 -13.05 29.97
CA GLN A 145 -3.67 -14.29 29.96
C GLN A 145 -2.22 -14.06 30.41
N ASN A 146 -1.59 -12.95 30.02
CA ASN A 146 -0.23 -12.60 30.45
C ASN A 146 -0.14 -12.34 31.96
N GLN A 147 -1.25 -11.92 32.57
CA GLN A 147 -1.37 -11.65 34.02
C GLN A 147 -1.93 -12.85 34.80
N CYS A 148 -2.22 -13.98 34.11
CA CYS A 148 -2.88 -15.16 34.67
C CYS A 148 -4.26 -14.86 35.24
N GLU A 149 -4.99 -13.90 34.65
CA GLU A 149 -6.33 -13.50 35.06
C GLU A 149 -7.40 -14.21 34.20
N TRP A 150 -8.37 -14.81 34.89
CA TRP A 150 -9.56 -15.43 34.28
C TRP A 150 -10.72 -14.45 34.37
N GLN A 151 -10.73 -13.44 33.45
CA GLN A 151 -11.70 -12.34 33.50
C GLN A 151 -12.53 -12.30 32.21
N ASP A 152 -13.83 -11.98 32.37
CA ASP A 152 -14.76 -11.72 31.26
C ASP A 152 -14.73 -10.21 30.93
N GLU A 153 -14.39 -9.87 29.67
CA GLU A 153 -14.34 -8.49 29.16
C GLU A 153 -15.73 -7.95 28.75
N GLY A 154 -16.80 -8.71 29.00
CA GLY A 154 -18.18 -8.30 28.76
C GLY A 154 -18.58 -8.25 27.29
N GLY A 155 -19.51 -7.35 26.95
CA GLY A 155 -20.15 -7.31 25.62
C GLY A 155 -19.19 -7.20 24.45
N ILE A 156 -19.46 -7.94 23.38
CA ILE A 156 -18.69 -7.99 22.14
C ILE A 156 -19.53 -7.55 20.95
N MET A 157 -18.88 -7.18 19.83
CA MET A 157 -19.57 -6.85 18.59
C MET A 157 -19.83 -8.09 17.73
N SER A 158 -20.88 -8.03 16.90
CA SER A 158 -21.13 -9.04 15.87
C SER A 158 -20.04 -8.96 14.80
N LEU A 159 -19.66 -10.12 14.25
CA LEU A 159 -18.81 -10.20 13.05
C LEU A 159 -19.63 -10.04 11.77
N CYS A 160 -20.94 -10.20 11.83
CA CYS A 160 -21.81 -10.17 10.66
C CYS A 160 -22.70 -8.93 10.67
N GLY A 161 -22.93 -8.41 9.47
CA GLY A 161 -23.75 -7.23 9.25
C GLY A 161 -23.01 -5.92 9.55
N GLY A 162 -23.64 -4.82 9.24
CA GLY A 162 -23.07 -3.50 9.42
C GLY A 162 -22.63 -2.87 8.10
N THR A 163 -22.08 -1.65 8.19
CA THR A 163 -21.61 -0.87 7.03
C THR A 163 -20.09 -0.72 7.08
N LEU A 164 -19.42 -1.15 6.03
CA LEU A 164 -17.99 -0.94 5.81
C LEU A 164 -17.77 0.20 4.82
N LEU A 165 -17.05 1.23 5.23
CA LEU A 165 -16.59 2.32 4.38
C LEU A 165 -15.10 2.12 4.04
N ILE A 166 -14.81 1.90 2.77
CA ILE A 166 -13.42 1.77 2.27
C ILE A 166 -12.99 3.08 1.62
N VAL A 167 -12.04 3.77 2.24
CA VAL A 167 -11.48 5.01 1.74
C VAL A 167 -10.15 4.72 1.05
N GLY A 168 -10.18 4.71 -0.29
CA GLY A 168 -9.09 4.25 -1.13
C GLY A 168 -9.36 2.87 -1.73
N LEU A 169 -10.28 2.78 -2.70
CA LEU A 169 -10.69 1.52 -3.32
C LEU A 169 -9.69 1.10 -4.42
N GLY A 170 -8.52 0.63 -4.00
CA GLY A 170 -7.47 -0.01 -4.81
C GLY A 170 -7.43 -1.53 -4.60
N ASP A 171 -6.26 -2.14 -4.83
CA ASP A 171 -6.03 -3.59 -4.68
C ASP A 171 -6.40 -4.10 -3.28
N ILE A 172 -5.85 -3.49 -2.23
CA ILE A 172 -6.10 -3.86 -0.83
C ILE A 172 -7.59 -3.68 -0.48
N GLY A 173 -8.17 -2.52 -0.83
CA GLY A 173 -9.56 -2.22 -0.52
C GLY A 173 -10.53 -3.18 -1.19
N LEU A 174 -10.29 -3.54 -2.44
CA LEU A 174 -11.11 -4.52 -3.17
C LEU A 174 -10.99 -5.92 -2.58
N TYR A 175 -9.78 -6.32 -2.19
CA TYR A 175 -9.59 -7.63 -1.56
C TYR A 175 -10.27 -7.70 -0.19
N PHE A 176 -10.16 -6.65 0.62
CA PHE A 176 -10.84 -6.54 1.91
C PHE A 176 -12.38 -6.56 1.73
N ALA A 177 -12.90 -5.82 0.74
CA ALA A 177 -14.33 -5.86 0.40
C ALA A 177 -14.82 -7.28 0.13
N ARG A 178 -14.09 -8.01 -0.72
CA ARG A 178 -14.41 -9.41 -1.05
C ARG A 178 -14.45 -10.31 0.19
N LEU A 179 -13.52 -10.14 1.14
CA LEU A 179 -13.53 -10.89 2.39
C LEU A 179 -14.76 -10.54 3.23
N MET A 180 -15.07 -9.23 3.36
CA MET A 180 -16.16 -8.74 4.21
C MET A 180 -17.56 -9.06 3.66
N LYS A 181 -17.71 -9.32 2.36
CA LYS A 181 -18.96 -9.84 1.78
C LYS A 181 -19.40 -11.16 2.39
N ASN A 182 -18.47 -12.00 2.84
CA ASN A 182 -18.80 -13.26 3.51
C ASN A 182 -19.38 -13.08 4.93
N PHE A 183 -19.36 -11.85 5.43
CA PHE A 183 -19.91 -11.46 6.74
C PHE A 183 -21.11 -10.51 6.60
N ASP A 184 -21.78 -10.49 5.45
CA ASP A 184 -23.00 -9.73 5.17
C ASP A 184 -22.87 -8.22 5.40
N TYR A 185 -21.66 -7.64 5.16
CA TYR A 185 -21.48 -6.20 5.22
C TYR A 185 -22.04 -5.49 3.99
N HIS A 186 -22.70 -4.36 4.21
CA HIS A 186 -22.95 -3.37 3.16
C HIS A 186 -21.69 -2.55 2.93
N ILE A 187 -21.14 -2.58 1.71
CA ILE A 187 -19.81 -2.06 1.42
C ILE A 187 -19.89 -0.81 0.55
N ILE A 188 -19.41 0.29 1.10
CA ILE A 188 -19.29 1.59 0.45
C ILE A 188 -17.83 1.84 0.10
N GLY A 189 -17.53 2.07 -1.17
CA GLY A 189 -16.18 2.38 -1.64
C GLY A 189 -16.00 3.85 -2.01
N ILE A 190 -14.87 4.44 -1.63
CA ILE A 190 -14.47 5.78 -2.09
C ILE A 190 -13.26 5.68 -3.00
N LYS A 191 -13.37 6.27 -4.20
CA LYS A 191 -12.30 6.43 -5.20
C LYS A 191 -12.04 7.89 -5.51
N ARG A 192 -10.82 8.17 -5.97
CA ARG A 192 -10.44 9.52 -6.45
C ARG A 192 -11.24 9.95 -7.70
N ARG A 193 -11.53 9.01 -8.58
CA ARG A 193 -12.26 9.27 -9.83
C ARG A 193 -13.51 8.39 -9.89
N PRO A 194 -14.63 8.90 -10.39
CA PRO A 194 -15.82 8.07 -10.60
C PRO A 194 -15.51 6.95 -11.61
N GLY A 195 -16.27 5.89 -11.58
CA GLY A 195 -16.10 4.74 -12.47
C GLY A 195 -17.22 3.72 -12.27
N GLN A 196 -17.07 2.56 -12.88
CA GLN A 196 -17.99 1.46 -12.65
C GLN A 196 -17.85 0.93 -11.21
N VAL A 197 -18.98 0.54 -10.63
CA VAL A 197 -19.03 -0.09 -9.31
C VAL A 197 -18.45 -1.50 -9.44
N PRO A 198 -17.38 -1.85 -8.68
CA PRO A 198 -16.83 -3.21 -8.69
C PRO A 198 -17.82 -4.22 -8.09
N GLN A 199 -17.65 -5.51 -8.45
CA GLN A 199 -18.57 -6.60 -8.08
C GLN A 199 -18.87 -6.69 -6.58
N ASP A 200 -17.84 -6.49 -5.73
CA ASP A 200 -17.96 -6.67 -4.27
C ASP A 200 -18.28 -5.35 -3.53
N ILE A 201 -18.71 -4.31 -4.25
CA ILE A 201 -19.04 -2.99 -3.71
C ILE A 201 -20.52 -2.70 -3.96
N ASP A 202 -21.24 -2.24 -2.94
CA ASP A 202 -22.66 -1.90 -3.05
C ASP A 202 -22.85 -0.45 -3.52
N GLU A 203 -22.03 0.49 -3.00
CA GLU A 203 -22.06 1.90 -3.36
C GLU A 203 -20.66 2.41 -3.68
N LEU A 204 -20.54 3.23 -4.73
CA LEU A 204 -19.27 3.87 -5.12
C LEU A 204 -19.41 5.39 -5.08
N HIS A 205 -18.54 6.04 -4.32
CA HIS A 205 -18.53 7.47 -4.11
C HIS A 205 -17.15 8.10 -4.37
N THR A 206 -17.07 9.41 -4.28
CA THR A 206 -15.81 10.18 -4.31
C THR A 206 -15.50 10.77 -2.94
N MET A 207 -14.32 11.39 -2.81
CA MET A 207 -13.87 11.97 -1.54
C MET A 207 -14.79 13.09 -1.03
N ASP A 208 -15.56 13.75 -1.92
CA ASP A 208 -16.49 14.82 -1.57
C ASP A 208 -17.66 14.33 -0.69
N ASP A 209 -17.94 13.03 -0.73
CA ASP A 209 -19.01 12.43 0.07
C ASP A 209 -18.54 11.84 1.40
N LEU A 210 -17.23 11.86 1.70
CA LEU A 210 -16.65 11.23 2.90
C LEU A 210 -17.39 11.65 4.18
N ASP A 211 -17.59 12.93 4.38
CA ASP A 211 -18.23 13.49 5.58
C ASP A 211 -19.70 13.08 5.76
N LYS A 212 -20.39 12.72 4.68
CA LYS A 212 -21.78 12.20 4.71
C LYS A 212 -21.84 10.70 4.95
N LEU A 213 -20.75 10.00 4.67
CA LEU A 213 -20.66 8.54 4.77
C LEU A 213 -20.13 8.07 6.12
N LEU A 214 -19.25 8.84 6.77
CA LEU A 214 -18.69 8.52 8.08
C LEU A 214 -19.74 8.18 9.13
N PRO A 215 -20.88 8.93 9.27
CA PRO A 215 -21.92 8.59 10.25
C PRO A 215 -22.65 7.27 9.99
N LYS A 216 -22.52 6.70 8.79
CA LYS A 216 -23.16 5.42 8.42
C LYS A 216 -22.29 4.22 8.73
N ALA A 217 -20.96 4.41 8.78
CA ALA A 217 -20.00 3.34 8.86
C ALA A 217 -19.83 2.75 10.25
N ASP A 218 -19.86 1.43 10.35
CA ASP A 218 -19.48 0.67 11.54
C ASP A 218 -17.99 0.33 11.53
N VAL A 219 -17.42 0.16 10.32
CA VAL A 219 -16.01 -0.02 10.09
C VAL A 219 -15.55 0.94 8.98
N VAL A 220 -14.45 1.65 9.21
CA VAL A 220 -13.80 2.51 8.23
C VAL A 220 -12.41 1.96 7.95
N LEU A 221 -12.14 1.55 6.71
CA LEU A 221 -10.82 1.13 6.25
C LEU A 221 -10.17 2.23 5.43
N SER A 222 -9.03 2.75 5.89
CA SER A 222 -8.16 3.68 5.16
C SER A 222 -7.03 2.92 4.47
N VAL A 223 -6.97 3.01 3.13
CA VAL A 223 -5.88 2.49 2.30
C VAL A 223 -5.45 3.55 1.27
N LEU A 224 -5.21 4.74 1.81
CA LEU A 224 -4.82 5.92 1.04
C LEU A 224 -3.30 6.02 0.88
N PRO A 225 -2.80 6.51 -0.28
CA PRO A 225 -1.39 6.88 -0.44
C PRO A 225 -1.09 8.18 0.34
N ASP A 226 0.19 8.46 0.62
CA ASP A 226 0.61 9.77 1.13
C ASP A 226 0.53 10.82 0.00
N SER A 227 -0.20 11.88 0.26
CA SER A 227 -0.29 13.04 -0.60
C SER A 227 -0.81 14.24 0.19
N LYS A 228 -0.63 15.45 -0.36
CA LYS A 228 -1.19 16.67 0.26
C LYS A 228 -2.71 16.59 0.44
N ALA A 229 -3.42 15.87 -0.42
CA ALA A 229 -4.87 15.73 -0.38
C ALA A 229 -5.37 14.69 0.63
N THR A 230 -4.50 13.75 1.03
CA THR A 230 -4.85 12.65 1.93
C THR A 230 -4.29 12.84 3.35
N ARG A 231 -3.32 13.74 3.52
CA ARG A 231 -2.70 14.01 4.82
C ARG A 231 -3.70 14.57 5.82
N ASN A 232 -3.75 13.95 7.03
CA ASN A 232 -4.69 14.29 8.11
C ASN A 232 -6.16 14.29 7.66
N ILE A 233 -6.50 13.44 6.69
CA ILE A 233 -7.88 13.36 6.22
C ILE A 233 -8.79 12.82 7.32
N PHE A 234 -8.28 11.95 8.20
CA PHE A 234 -8.94 11.56 9.45
C PHE A 234 -8.36 12.44 10.58
N ASN A 235 -9.14 13.41 10.99
CA ASN A 235 -8.84 14.39 12.02
C ASN A 235 -9.99 14.49 13.02
N LYS A 236 -9.87 15.34 14.01
CA LYS A 236 -10.85 15.56 15.05
C LYS A 236 -12.27 15.74 14.52
N ASP A 237 -12.48 16.64 13.54
CA ASP A 237 -13.81 16.93 12.99
C ASP A 237 -14.46 15.71 12.33
N ARG A 238 -13.66 14.81 11.79
CA ARG A 238 -14.13 13.56 11.17
C ARG A 238 -14.33 12.45 12.18
N PHE A 239 -13.54 12.36 13.23
CA PHE A 239 -13.80 11.44 14.34
C PHE A 239 -15.12 11.78 15.04
N GLU A 240 -15.45 13.07 15.19
CA GLU A 240 -16.73 13.51 15.76
C GLU A 240 -17.96 13.13 14.90
N LYS A 241 -17.76 12.88 13.59
CA LYS A 241 -18.82 12.41 12.67
C LYS A 241 -19.00 10.89 12.66
N MET A 242 -18.01 10.14 13.12
CA MET A 242 -18.09 8.69 13.18
C MET A 242 -19.02 8.22 14.30
N LYS A 243 -19.52 6.98 14.19
CA LYS A 243 -20.28 6.37 15.29
C LYS A 243 -19.35 6.09 16.47
N ASN A 244 -19.84 6.25 17.70
CA ASN A 244 -19.08 5.87 18.89
C ASN A 244 -18.83 4.36 19.02
N THR A 245 -19.49 3.56 18.18
CA THR A 245 -19.27 2.11 18.06
C THR A 245 -18.38 1.76 16.88
N SER A 246 -17.91 2.73 16.08
CA SER A 246 -17.14 2.44 14.88
C SER A 246 -15.69 2.12 15.16
N ILE A 247 -15.08 1.32 14.26
CA ILE A 247 -13.68 0.95 14.28
C ILE A 247 -13.00 1.56 13.06
N LEU A 248 -11.87 2.27 13.29
CA LEU A 248 -10.98 2.73 12.23
C LEU A 248 -9.88 1.71 11.98
N LEU A 249 -9.66 1.33 10.73
CA LEU A 249 -8.51 0.53 10.28
C LEU A 249 -7.64 1.37 9.35
N ASN A 250 -6.32 1.41 9.56
CA ASN A 250 -5.40 2.10 8.66
C ASN A 250 -4.25 1.17 8.23
N ALA A 251 -4.24 0.83 6.94
CA ALA A 251 -3.19 0.04 6.28
C ALA A 251 -2.68 0.73 5.00
N GLY A 252 -2.94 2.03 4.85
CA GLY A 252 -2.43 2.86 3.75
C GLY A 252 -1.13 3.53 4.11
N ARG A 253 -1.25 4.78 4.61
CA ARG A 253 -0.14 5.56 5.16
C ARG A 253 -0.56 6.20 6.48
N GLY A 254 0.37 6.24 7.44
CA GLY A 254 0.13 6.85 8.74
C GLY A 254 -0.33 8.30 8.63
N SER A 255 0.25 9.03 7.69
CA SER A 255 -0.07 10.44 7.43
C SER A 255 -1.55 10.73 7.07
N ALA A 256 -2.34 9.72 6.70
CA ALA A 256 -3.78 9.90 6.47
C ALA A 256 -4.56 10.14 7.77
N VAL A 257 -4.02 9.75 8.92
CA VAL A 257 -4.63 9.89 10.24
C VAL A 257 -3.81 10.88 11.06
N ASN A 258 -4.47 11.87 11.65
CA ASN A 258 -3.85 12.69 12.68
C ASN A 258 -3.77 11.85 13.97
N THR A 259 -2.57 11.47 14.37
CA THR A 259 -2.32 10.52 15.45
C THR A 259 -2.79 11.04 16.81
N GLU A 260 -2.60 12.35 17.08
CA GLU A 260 -3.03 12.99 18.32
C GLU A 260 -4.56 13.07 18.39
N ASP A 261 -5.22 13.49 17.32
CA ASP A 261 -6.68 13.57 17.24
C ASP A 261 -7.32 12.19 17.40
N LEU A 262 -6.70 11.14 16.81
CA LEU A 262 -7.15 9.77 16.99
C LEU A 262 -7.02 9.32 18.44
N CYS A 263 -5.87 9.59 19.08
CA CYS A 263 -5.64 9.25 20.47
C CYS A 263 -6.68 9.91 21.39
N GLU A 264 -6.98 11.20 21.18
CA GLU A 264 -8.03 11.90 21.91
C GLU A 264 -9.43 11.31 21.67
N ALA A 265 -9.76 11.00 20.40
CA ALA A 265 -11.05 10.45 20.05
C ALA A 265 -11.30 9.09 20.72
N LEU A 266 -10.28 8.24 20.79
CA LEU A 266 -10.34 6.95 21.48
C LEU A 266 -10.49 7.10 23.00
N ILE A 267 -9.68 7.94 23.63
CA ILE A 267 -9.75 8.20 25.09
C ILE A 267 -11.12 8.76 25.48
N LYS A 268 -11.72 9.60 24.63
CA LYS A 268 -13.05 10.20 24.87
C LYS A 268 -14.21 9.27 24.46
N GLY A 269 -13.94 8.10 23.89
CA GLY A 269 -14.97 7.18 23.39
C GLY A 269 -15.79 7.74 22.21
N GLN A 270 -15.21 8.65 21.42
CA GLN A 270 -15.85 9.18 20.20
C GLN A 270 -15.91 8.11 19.10
N ILE A 271 -14.93 7.19 19.06
CA ILE A 271 -14.96 5.94 18.30
C ILE A 271 -14.64 4.79 19.24
N TYR A 272 -15.04 3.57 18.87
CA TYR A 272 -14.82 2.39 19.71
C TYR A 272 -13.36 1.99 19.76
N GLY A 273 -12.69 1.89 18.60
CA GLY A 273 -11.32 1.37 18.55
C GLY A 273 -10.62 1.66 17.23
N ALA A 274 -9.34 1.33 17.17
CA ALA A 274 -8.54 1.45 15.97
C ALA A 274 -7.56 0.29 15.77
N GLY A 275 -7.40 -0.13 14.50
CA GLY A 275 -6.35 -1.05 14.06
C GLY A 275 -5.38 -0.34 13.11
N LEU A 276 -4.12 -0.24 13.50
CA LEU A 276 -3.12 0.56 12.79
C LEU A 276 -1.92 -0.31 12.42
N ASP A 277 -1.70 -0.52 11.13
CA ASP A 277 -0.44 -1.09 10.65
C ASP A 277 0.59 0.00 10.32
N VAL A 278 0.13 1.24 10.23
CA VAL A 278 0.94 2.43 9.93
C VAL A 278 0.58 3.60 10.85
N THR A 279 1.57 4.43 11.22
CA THR A 279 1.42 5.61 12.07
C THR A 279 2.17 6.82 11.49
N ASP A 280 1.91 8.02 11.98
CA ASP A 280 2.71 9.22 11.69
C ASP A 280 2.99 9.95 13.02
N PRO A 281 4.27 10.00 13.50
CA PRO A 281 5.48 9.47 12.87
C PRO A 281 5.55 7.93 12.87
N GLU A 282 6.39 7.40 11.99
CA GLU A 282 6.72 5.97 11.92
C GLU A 282 8.25 5.80 12.05
N PRO A 283 8.74 5.11 13.11
CA PRO A 283 8.00 4.46 14.19
C PRO A 283 7.26 5.44 15.11
N LEU A 284 6.14 4.98 15.71
CA LEU A 284 5.46 5.72 16.74
C LEU A 284 6.38 5.88 17.97
N GLN A 285 6.46 7.09 18.50
CA GLN A 285 7.31 7.40 19.66
C GLN A 285 6.95 6.53 20.87
N THR A 286 7.96 6.01 21.58
CA THR A 286 7.77 5.07 22.71
C THR A 286 6.95 5.63 23.87
N GLN A 287 6.91 6.97 24.01
CA GLN A 287 6.18 7.65 25.09
C GLN A 287 4.76 8.06 24.66
N HIS A 288 4.37 7.76 23.39
CA HIS A 288 3.06 8.18 22.89
C HIS A 288 1.93 7.48 23.64
N LYS A 289 0.90 8.24 24.02
CA LYS A 289 -0.25 7.75 24.82
C LYS A 289 -1.02 6.63 24.13
N LEU A 290 -1.02 6.61 22.80
CA LEU A 290 -1.73 5.62 21.99
C LEU A 290 -1.33 4.17 22.29
N TRP A 291 -0.07 3.93 22.76
CA TRP A 291 0.39 2.60 23.19
C TRP A 291 -0.42 2.01 24.35
N ASN A 292 -1.02 2.89 25.19
CA ASN A 292 -1.75 2.51 26.39
C ASN A 292 -3.28 2.65 26.22
N VAL A 293 -3.75 2.90 25.01
CA VAL A 293 -5.20 2.94 24.73
C VAL A 293 -5.70 1.52 24.52
N GLU A 294 -6.66 1.11 25.34
CA GLU A 294 -7.13 -0.28 25.46
C GLU A 294 -7.65 -0.86 24.12
N ASN A 295 -8.49 -0.11 23.41
CA ASN A 295 -9.10 -0.58 22.17
C ASN A 295 -8.28 -0.21 20.92
N VAL A 296 -6.95 -0.34 20.98
CA VAL A 296 -6.03 -0.11 19.87
C VAL A 296 -5.14 -1.32 19.65
N ILE A 297 -5.02 -1.73 18.41
CA ILE A 297 -4.01 -2.71 17.97
C ILE A 297 -3.07 -2.01 16.99
N ILE A 298 -1.78 -1.99 17.32
CA ILE A 298 -0.73 -1.41 16.48
C ILE A 298 0.20 -2.52 16.01
N THR A 299 0.42 -2.61 14.71
CA THR A 299 1.44 -3.48 14.12
C THR A 299 2.47 -2.63 13.36
N PRO A 300 3.77 -3.04 13.33
CA PRO A 300 4.86 -2.18 12.89
C PRO A 300 5.08 -2.26 11.36
N HIS A 301 4.05 -1.88 10.56
CA HIS A 301 4.06 -1.84 9.11
C HIS A 301 4.44 -3.19 8.47
N VAL A 302 3.83 -4.27 8.98
CA VAL A 302 4.16 -5.66 8.60
C VAL A 302 3.06 -6.38 7.82
N ALA A 303 1.89 -5.78 7.67
CA ALA A 303 0.76 -6.39 6.98
C ALA A 303 1.08 -6.75 5.51
N GLY A 304 1.95 -5.98 4.86
CA GLY A 304 2.33 -6.13 3.45
C GLY A 304 3.74 -6.68 3.22
N ASP A 305 4.48 -7.10 4.23
CA ASP A 305 5.82 -7.63 4.07
C ASP A 305 5.82 -9.05 3.44
N PHE A 306 7.01 -9.62 3.21
CA PHE A 306 7.22 -10.98 2.66
C PHE A 306 6.79 -12.12 3.61
N HIS A 307 6.11 -11.81 4.70
CA HIS A 307 5.63 -12.79 5.67
C HIS A 307 4.53 -13.69 5.11
N HIS A 308 3.68 -13.18 4.23
CA HIS A 308 2.69 -14.01 3.54
C HIS A 308 3.34 -14.75 2.37
N PRO A 309 3.26 -16.10 2.33
CA PRO A 309 4.00 -16.90 1.33
C PRO A 309 3.72 -16.53 -0.13
N ALA A 310 2.47 -16.16 -0.45
CA ALA A 310 2.08 -15.82 -1.81
C ALA A 310 2.52 -14.40 -2.25
N THR A 311 2.93 -13.51 -1.34
CA THR A 311 3.27 -12.12 -1.68
C THR A 311 4.47 -12.08 -2.63
N LEU A 312 5.54 -12.79 -2.29
CA LEU A 312 6.75 -12.81 -3.11
C LEU A 312 6.49 -13.37 -4.52
N TYR A 313 5.70 -14.43 -4.65
CA TYR A 313 5.31 -14.98 -5.96
C TYR A 313 4.54 -13.94 -6.79
N ARG A 314 3.59 -13.23 -6.21
CA ARG A 314 2.82 -12.18 -6.91
C ARG A 314 3.70 -11.03 -7.34
N ILE A 315 4.67 -10.63 -6.51
CA ILE A 315 5.66 -9.61 -6.86
C ILE A 315 6.49 -10.07 -8.06
N VAL A 316 7.00 -11.30 -8.01
CA VAL A 316 7.80 -11.88 -9.09
C VAL A 316 7.01 -11.99 -10.39
N ASP A 317 5.75 -12.39 -10.34
CA ASP A 317 4.87 -12.46 -11.52
C ASP A 317 4.66 -11.08 -12.16
N ILE A 318 4.41 -10.04 -11.35
CA ILE A 318 4.28 -8.66 -11.84
C ILE A 318 5.59 -8.20 -12.49
N ILE A 319 6.72 -8.48 -11.86
CA ILE A 319 8.05 -8.10 -12.34
C ILE A 319 8.39 -8.83 -13.63
N ALA A 320 8.17 -10.15 -13.69
CA ALA A 320 8.43 -10.96 -14.88
C ALA A 320 7.59 -10.49 -16.08
N GLY A 321 6.30 -10.21 -15.84
CA GLY A 321 5.42 -9.64 -16.86
C GLY A 321 5.87 -8.26 -17.34
N ASN A 322 6.36 -7.40 -16.43
CA ASN A 322 6.91 -6.10 -16.80
C ASN A 322 8.26 -6.22 -17.51
N LEU A 323 9.10 -7.15 -17.09
CA LEU A 323 10.41 -7.41 -17.73
C LEU A 323 10.23 -7.87 -19.19
N GLN A 324 9.30 -8.80 -19.42
CA GLN A 324 8.93 -9.22 -20.77
C GLN A 324 8.48 -8.04 -21.62
N ARG A 325 7.52 -7.25 -21.13
CA ARG A 325 7.01 -6.04 -21.82
C ARG A 325 8.11 -5.04 -22.13
N TYR A 326 9.01 -4.82 -21.16
CA TYR A 326 10.13 -3.88 -21.33
C TYR A 326 11.07 -4.33 -22.47
N LEU A 327 11.42 -5.62 -22.51
CA LEU A 327 12.29 -6.19 -23.54
C LEU A 327 11.64 -6.23 -24.93
N GLU A 328 10.32 -6.37 -24.98
CA GLU A 328 9.52 -6.38 -26.22
C GLU A 328 9.13 -4.96 -26.66
N GLY A 329 9.45 -3.92 -25.89
CA GLY A 329 9.08 -2.53 -26.20
C GLY A 329 7.60 -2.21 -25.95
N GLU A 330 6.92 -3.02 -25.13
CA GLU A 330 5.53 -2.85 -24.78
C GLU A 330 5.33 -1.95 -23.56
N GLN A 331 4.10 -1.48 -23.38
CA GLN A 331 3.71 -0.67 -22.22
C GLN A 331 3.81 -1.46 -20.91
N LEU A 332 4.54 -0.91 -19.92
CA LEU A 332 4.67 -1.51 -18.59
C LEU A 332 3.38 -1.36 -17.77
N MET A 333 3.14 -2.30 -16.88
CA MET A 333 2.11 -2.21 -15.85
C MET A 333 2.62 -1.37 -14.66
N ASN A 334 1.68 -0.77 -13.93
CA ASN A 334 1.95 -0.06 -12.68
C ASN A 334 3.01 1.04 -12.78
N ILE A 335 3.03 1.77 -13.88
CA ILE A 335 3.90 2.96 -14.02
C ILE A 335 3.46 4.00 -12.97
N VAL A 336 4.44 4.53 -12.25
CA VAL A 336 4.25 5.56 -11.22
C VAL A 336 4.46 6.93 -11.83
N ASP A 337 3.50 7.82 -11.62
CA ASP A 337 3.67 9.24 -11.87
C ASP A 337 4.60 9.84 -10.81
N THR A 338 5.80 10.21 -11.21
CA THR A 338 6.82 10.76 -10.30
C THR A 338 6.42 12.11 -9.69
N THR A 339 5.37 12.77 -10.20
CA THR A 339 4.84 14.03 -9.65
C THR A 339 3.89 13.78 -8.49
N THR A 340 3.07 12.73 -8.59
CA THR A 340 2.01 12.42 -7.63
C THR A 340 2.31 11.21 -6.74
N GLY A 341 3.32 10.40 -7.07
CA GLY A 341 3.63 9.14 -6.39
C GLY A 341 2.59 8.03 -6.62
N CYS A 342 1.57 8.30 -7.42
CA CYS A 342 0.49 7.36 -7.68
C CYS A 342 0.67 6.63 -9.02
N LYS A 343 0.03 5.48 -9.15
CA LYS A 343 -0.10 4.79 -10.44
C LYS A 343 -0.80 5.70 -11.46
N LEU A 344 -0.23 5.78 -12.70
CA LEU A 344 -0.77 6.48 -13.85
C LEU A 344 -2.09 5.87 -14.35
#